data_48147eac3d4d3143e2e528580602e1ad
#
_entry.id   48147eac3d4d3143e2e528580602e1ad
#
_cell.length_a   1.000
_cell.length_b   1.000
_cell.length_c   1.000
_cell.angle_alpha   90.00
_cell.angle_beta   90.00
_cell.angle_gamma   90.00
#
_symmetry.space_group_name_H-M   'P 1'
#
loop_
_entity.id
_entity.type
_entity.pdbx_description
1 polymer ?
#
loop_
_entity_poly.entity_id
_entity_poly.type
_entity_poly.pdbx_seq_one_letter_code
_entity_poly.pdbx_strand_id
1 'polypeptide(L)'
;MSEVQIEIQKQFRQQQEKLVYYIIALSVSAIGFSIYQTTGQSLKVIQIPIGLAVICWSISIYCGLKFLKYVISNLYANNEYFEIKKGNNDDVGNHPDAIEAAVKGYKAAMVINQNRMKNFFKYQSLLFYVGIILFIIWHLLEMYYLNN
;
A
#
# COMPACT_ATOMS: atom_id res chain seq x y z
N MET A 1 -15.46 8.12 -22.17
CA MET A 1 -14.66 6.93 -21.88
C MET A 1 -15.47 5.73 -22.37
N SER A 2 -14.89 4.82 -23.15
CA SER A 2 -15.61 3.65 -23.61
C SER A 2 -15.83 2.65 -22.46
N GLU A 3 -16.89 1.82 -22.53
CA GLU A 3 -17.16 0.78 -21.53
C GLU A 3 -15.95 -0.15 -21.31
N VAL A 4 -15.25 -0.46 -22.42
CA VAL A 4 -14.01 -1.27 -22.38
C VAL A 4 -12.92 -0.61 -21.55
N GLN A 5 -12.73 0.71 -21.62
CA GLN A 5 -11.75 1.43 -20.82
C GLN A 5 -12.09 1.42 -19.34
N ILE A 6 -13.36 1.52 -18.99
CA ILE A 6 -13.86 1.45 -17.61
C ILE A 6 -13.57 0.06 -17.01
N GLU A 7 -13.86 -1.00 -17.78
CA GLU A 7 -13.64 -2.38 -17.33
C GLU A 7 -12.14 -2.68 -17.16
N ILE A 8 -11.28 -2.24 -18.08
CA ILE A 8 -9.81 -2.39 -17.95
C ILE A 8 -9.30 -1.67 -16.70
N GLN A 9 -9.76 -0.45 -16.41
CA GLN A 9 -9.36 0.29 -15.21
C GLN A 9 -9.81 -0.42 -13.92
N LYS A 10 -11.01 -1.00 -13.92
CA LYS A 10 -11.54 -1.77 -12.79
C LYS A 10 -10.68 -3.02 -12.54
N GLN A 11 -10.39 -3.79 -13.59
CA GLN A 11 -9.54 -4.97 -13.50
C GLN A 11 -8.13 -4.62 -13.03
N PHE A 12 -7.52 -3.55 -13.55
CA PHE A 12 -6.21 -3.09 -13.11
C PHE A 12 -6.19 -2.74 -11.62
N ARG A 13 -7.20 -2.02 -11.13
CA ARG A 13 -7.33 -1.68 -9.71
C ARG A 13 -7.47 -2.92 -8.83
N GLN A 14 -8.31 -3.88 -9.24
CA GLN A 14 -8.48 -5.14 -8.52
C GLN A 14 -7.17 -5.93 -8.44
N GLN A 15 -6.38 -5.98 -9.50
CA GLN A 15 -5.07 -6.63 -9.49
C GLN A 15 -4.06 -5.92 -8.60
N GLN A 16 -4.07 -4.57 -8.57
CA GLN A 16 -3.24 -3.81 -7.64
C GLN A 16 -3.59 -4.11 -6.17
N GLU A 17 -4.87 -4.11 -5.82
CA GLU A 17 -5.32 -4.43 -4.47
C GLU A 17 -4.90 -5.83 -4.05
N LYS A 18 -5.09 -6.83 -4.91
CA LYS A 18 -4.62 -8.21 -4.67
C LYS A 18 -3.10 -8.25 -4.43
N LEU A 19 -2.32 -7.58 -5.26
CA LEU A 19 -0.87 -7.52 -5.12
C LEU A 19 -0.45 -6.88 -3.79
N VAL A 20 -1.12 -5.80 -3.36
CA VAL A 20 -0.88 -5.17 -2.04
C VAL A 20 -1.11 -6.18 -0.91
N TYR A 21 -2.22 -6.94 -0.94
CA TYR A 21 -2.49 -7.96 0.06
C TYR A 21 -1.44 -9.08 0.07
N TYR A 22 -0.99 -9.54 -1.10
CA TYR A 22 0.08 -10.53 -1.18
C TYR A 22 1.39 -10.02 -0.60
N ILE A 23 1.79 -8.78 -0.91
CA ILE A 23 3.01 -8.18 -0.35
C ILE A 23 2.90 -8.06 1.18
N ILE A 24 1.75 -7.66 1.72
CA ILE A 24 1.53 -7.60 3.18
C ILE A 24 1.70 -9.00 3.79
N ALA A 25 1.02 -10.01 3.24
CA ALA A 25 1.08 -11.38 3.75
C ALA A 25 2.50 -11.96 3.70
N LEU A 26 3.21 -11.77 2.59
CA LEU A 26 4.59 -12.19 2.43
C LEU A 26 5.54 -11.47 3.39
N SER A 27 5.33 -10.16 3.60
CA SER A 27 6.13 -9.38 4.56
C SER A 27 5.94 -9.87 5.99
N VAL A 28 4.69 -10.14 6.41
CA VAL A 28 4.39 -10.69 7.74
C VAL A 28 5.06 -12.06 7.91
N SER A 29 4.96 -12.94 6.91
CA SER A 29 5.60 -14.26 6.93
C SER A 29 7.11 -14.17 6.99
N ALA A 30 7.72 -13.25 6.23
CA ALA A 30 9.15 -13.02 6.22
C ALA A 30 9.66 -12.49 7.57
N ILE A 31 8.92 -11.58 8.22
CA ILE A 31 9.23 -11.10 9.57
C ILE A 31 9.18 -12.25 10.58
N GLY A 32 8.10 -13.06 10.55
CA GLY A 32 7.95 -14.21 11.44
C GLY A 32 9.08 -15.23 11.27
N PHE A 33 9.47 -15.52 10.03
CA PHE A 33 10.59 -16.39 9.72
C PHE A 33 11.93 -15.82 10.21
N SER A 34 12.15 -14.51 10.03
CA SER A 34 13.37 -13.83 10.49
C SER A 34 13.50 -13.89 12.02
N ILE A 35 12.41 -13.67 12.74
CA ILE A 35 12.38 -13.78 14.21
C ILE A 35 12.71 -15.22 14.63
N TYR A 36 12.11 -16.21 13.98
CA TYR A 36 12.38 -17.63 14.29
C TYR A 36 13.85 -17.97 14.09
N GLN A 37 14.48 -17.53 13.00
CA GLN A 37 15.89 -17.82 12.69
C GLN A 37 16.87 -17.14 13.67
N THR A 38 16.50 -15.99 14.23
CA THR A 38 17.38 -15.23 15.15
C THR A 38 17.11 -15.54 16.63
N THR A 39 16.09 -16.35 16.93
CA THR A 39 15.75 -16.71 18.32
C THR A 39 16.90 -17.48 18.97
N GLY A 40 17.32 -17.02 20.15
CA GLY A 40 18.41 -17.63 20.92
C GLY A 40 19.83 -17.24 20.46
N GLN A 41 19.96 -16.41 19.43
CA GLN A 41 21.26 -15.91 18.99
C GLN A 41 21.60 -14.60 19.71
N SER A 42 22.91 -14.43 20.05
CA SER A 42 23.39 -13.13 20.57
C SER A 42 23.49 -12.11 19.45
N LEU A 43 23.20 -10.84 19.75
CA LEU A 43 23.34 -9.74 18.77
C LEU A 43 24.79 -9.60 18.31
N LYS A 44 25.03 -9.93 17.03
CA LYS A 44 26.31 -9.79 16.35
C LYS A 44 26.15 -8.83 15.18
N VAL A 45 27.25 -8.22 14.73
CA VAL A 45 27.26 -7.30 13.57
C VAL A 45 26.69 -7.96 12.31
N ILE A 46 26.88 -9.27 12.16
CA ILE A 46 26.35 -10.06 11.05
C ILE A 46 24.80 -10.07 11.00
N GLN A 47 24.10 -9.76 12.09
CA GLN A 47 22.65 -9.72 12.16
C GLN A 47 22.06 -8.34 11.74
N ILE A 48 22.90 -7.33 11.49
CA ILE A 48 22.42 -6.01 11.08
C ILE A 48 21.56 -6.10 9.80
N PRO A 49 21.96 -6.81 8.72
CA PRO A 49 21.15 -6.84 7.51
C PRO A 49 19.76 -7.47 7.72
N ILE A 50 19.62 -8.52 8.52
CA ILE A 50 18.31 -9.12 8.82
C ILE A 50 17.45 -8.16 9.66
N GLY A 51 18.03 -7.44 10.61
CA GLY A 51 17.32 -6.40 11.36
C GLY A 51 16.79 -5.28 10.45
N LEU A 52 17.60 -4.82 9.51
CA LEU A 52 17.19 -3.84 8.50
C LEU A 52 16.12 -4.39 7.56
N ALA A 53 16.20 -5.67 7.17
CA ALA A 53 15.17 -6.33 6.37
C ALA A 53 13.80 -6.33 7.08
N VAL A 54 13.76 -6.66 8.38
CA VAL A 54 12.56 -6.63 9.21
C VAL A 54 11.96 -5.21 9.27
N ILE A 55 12.79 -4.17 9.41
CA ILE A 55 12.35 -2.78 9.39
C ILE A 55 11.75 -2.43 8.02
N CYS A 56 12.42 -2.79 6.92
CA CYS A 56 11.91 -2.56 5.56
C CYS A 56 10.54 -3.22 5.34
N TRP A 57 10.37 -4.47 5.74
CA TRP A 57 9.08 -5.18 5.63
C TRP A 57 8.00 -4.57 6.52
N SER A 58 8.34 -4.12 7.72
CA SER A 58 7.40 -3.43 8.63
C SER A 58 6.88 -2.12 8.01
N ILE A 59 7.77 -1.32 7.42
CA ILE A 59 7.38 -0.09 6.71
C ILE A 59 6.60 -0.42 5.43
N SER A 60 6.96 -1.50 4.73
CA SER A 60 6.21 -1.99 3.55
C SER A 60 4.76 -2.34 3.91
N ILE A 61 4.53 -3.05 5.02
CA ILE A 61 3.18 -3.34 5.55
C ILE A 61 2.42 -2.04 5.83
N TYR A 62 3.04 -1.09 6.52
CA TYR A 62 2.44 0.21 6.80
C TYR A 62 2.01 0.95 5.52
N CYS A 63 2.88 0.97 4.50
CA CYS A 63 2.56 1.57 3.20
C CYS A 63 1.37 0.86 2.53
N GLY A 64 1.30 -0.47 2.58
CA GLY A 64 0.19 -1.24 2.04
C GLY A 64 -1.14 -0.92 2.74
N LEU A 65 -1.15 -0.85 4.07
CA LEU A 65 -2.34 -0.47 4.84
C LEU A 65 -2.78 0.97 4.52
N LYS A 66 -1.85 1.90 4.34
CA LYS A 66 -2.15 3.28 3.90
C LYS A 66 -2.73 3.30 2.48
N PHE A 67 -2.20 2.50 1.55
CA PHE A 67 -2.77 2.35 0.21
C PHE A 67 -4.24 1.93 0.29
N LEU A 68 -4.56 0.86 1.03
CA LEU A 68 -5.93 0.37 1.21
C LEU A 68 -6.85 1.41 1.82
N LYS A 69 -6.38 2.17 2.82
CA LYS A 69 -7.13 3.29 3.40
C LYS A 69 -7.50 4.34 2.34
N TYR A 70 -6.56 4.71 1.46
CA TYR A 70 -6.85 5.67 0.39
C TYR A 70 -7.75 5.09 -0.70
N VAL A 71 -7.72 3.78 -0.96
CA VAL A 71 -8.69 3.11 -1.84
C VAL A 71 -10.11 3.31 -1.29
N ILE A 72 -10.33 3.01 -0.01
CA ILE A 72 -11.64 3.17 0.65
C ILE A 72 -12.08 4.64 0.61
N SER A 73 -11.19 5.57 0.95
CA SER A 73 -11.47 7.01 0.90
C SER A 73 -11.85 7.48 -0.51
N ASN A 74 -11.21 6.93 -1.54
CA ASN A 74 -11.49 7.27 -2.93
C ASN A 74 -12.85 6.71 -3.40
N LEU A 75 -13.21 5.50 -2.94
CA LEU A 75 -14.52 4.91 -3.22
C LEU A 75 -15.64 5.72 -2.56
N TYR A 76 -15.46 6.12 -1.30
CA TYR A 76 -16.38 7.00 -0.59
C TYR A 76 -16.58 8.33 -1.33
N ALA A 77 -15.48 9.02 -1.66
CA ALA A 77 -15.54 10.29 -2.38
C ALA A 77 -16.24 10.17 -3.75
N ASN A 78 -16.07 9.03 -4.43
CA ASN A 78 -16.73 8.76 -5.70
C ASN A 78 -18.24 8.53 -5.51
N ASN A 79 -18.64 7.81 -4.47
CA ASN A 79 -20.06 7.62 -4.13
C ASN A 79 -20.76 8.96 -3.85
N GLU A 80 -20.17 9.78 -2.94
CA GLU A 80 -20.69 11.11 -2.62
C GLU A 80 -20.79 12.02 -3.86
N TYR A 81 -19.78 11.98 -4.73
CA TYR A 81 -19.81 12.70 -5.99
C TYR A 81 -21.03 12.35 -6.84
N PHE A 82 -21.41 11.07 -6.93
CA PHE A 82 -22.56 10.63 -7.70
C PHE A 82 -23.90 11.02 -7.02
N GLU A 83 -23.99 10.90 -5.68
CA GLU A 83 -25.20 11.27 -4.94
C GLU A 83 -25.47 12.79 -5.02
N ILE A 84 -24.45 13.63 -4.92
CA ILE A 84 -24.55 15.08 -5.12
C ILE A 84 -25.02 15.39 -6.54
N LYS A 85 -24.47 14.71 -7.54
CA LYS A 85 -24.85 14.92 -8.95
C LYS A 85 -26.31 14.53 -9.27
N LYS A 86 -26.87 13.56 -8.51
CA LYS A 86 -28.27 13.16 -8.63
C LYS A 86 -29.22 14.07 -7.83
N GLY A 87 -28.70 14.98 -7.01
CA GLY A 87 -29.50 15.82 -6.13
C GLY A 87 -30.03 15.09 -4.87
N ASN A 88 -29.42 13.96 -4.50
CA ASN A 88 -29.84 13.13 -3.37
C ASN A 88 -29.03 13.40 -2.09
N ASN A 89 -28.18 14.43 -2.07
CA ASN A 89 -27.37 14.75 -0.89
C ASN A 89 -27.99 15.88 -0.08
N ASP A 90 -28.53 15.55 1.08
CA ASP A 90 -29.22 16.49 1.96
C ASP A 90 -28.29 17.59 2.53
N ASP A 91 -26.98 17.28 2.69
CA ASP A 91 -26.01 18.22 3.26
C ASP A 91 -25.66 19.35 2.30
N VAL A 92 -25.72 19.10 0.98
CA VAL A 92 -25.39 20.09 -0.06
C VAL A 92 -26.64 20.88 -0.49
N GLY A 93 -27.82 20.30 -0.32
CA GLY A 93 -29.09 20.87 -0.78
C GLY A 93 -29.15 20.99 -2.31
N ASN A 94 -30.17 21.76 -2.78
CA ASN A 94 -30.46 21.87 -4.22
C ASN A 94 -29.95 23.19 -4.87
N HIS A 95 -29.10 23.96 -4.17
CA HIS A 95 -28.57 25.20 -4.74
C HIS A 95 -27.46 24.91 -5.77
N PRO A 96 -27.57 25.42 -7.02
CA PRO A 96 -26.62 25.08 -8.10
C PRO A 96 -25.16 25.36 -7.76
N ASP A 97 -24.88 26.50 -7.12
CA ASP A 97 -23.51 26.90 -6.76
C ASP A 97 -22.91 25.97 -5.69
N ALA A 98 -23.74 25.51 -4.73
CA ALA A 98 -23.32 24.56 -3.70
C ALA A 98 -23.00 23.18 -4.31
N ILE A 99 -23.83 22.71 -5.25
CA ILE A 99 -23.62 21.47 -6.00
C ILE A 99 -22.31 21.55 -6.79
N GLU A 100 -22.07 22.65 -7.51
CA GLU A 100 -20.85 22.82 -8.30
C GLU A 100 -19.59 22.84 -7.42
N ALA A 101 -19.64 23.59 -6.31
CA ALA A 101 -18.54 23.66 -5.35
C ALA A 101 -18.23 22.28 -4.73
N ALA A 102 -19.25 21.54 -4.31
CA ALA A 102 -19.11 20.21 -3.73
C ALA A 102 -18.54 19.19 -4.76
N VAL A 103 -19.06 19.19 -5.98
CA VAL A 103 -18.56 18.36 -7.09
C VAL A 103 -17.08 18.63 -7.37
N LYS A 104 -16.67 19.90 -7.37
CA LYS A 104 -15.28 20.29 -7.57
C LYS A 104 -14.39 19.82 -6.41
N GLY A 105 -14.88 19.93 -5.17
CA GLY A 105 -14.18 19.47 -3.98
C GLY A 105 -13.94 17.96 -3.98
N TYR A 106 -14.98 17.16 -4.26
CA TYR A 106 -14.82 15.69 -4.32
C TYR A 106 -13.94 15.22 -5.47
N LYS A 107 -13.98 15.89 -6.64
CA LYS A 107 -13.04 15.61 -7.73
C LYS A 107 -11.59 15.87 -7.31
N ALA A 108 -11.32 16.99 -6.64
CA ALA A 108 -9.99 17.32 -6.13
C ALA A 108 -9.51 16.27 -5.09
N ALA A 109 -10.38 15.87 -4.17
CA ALA A 109 -10.10 14.84 -3.18
C ALA A 109 -9.76 13.49 -3.84
N MET A 110 -10.51 13.07 -4.87
CA MET A 110 -10.22 11.85 -5.62
C MET A 110 -8.84 11.89 -6.28
N VAL A 111 -8.43 13.01 -6.88
CA VAL A 111 -7.11 13.18 -7.50
C VAL A 111 -6.00 13.07 -6.45
N ILE A 112 -6.17 13.72 -5.30
CA ILE A 112 -5.22 13.64 -4.18
C ILE A 112 -5.09 12.20 -3.69
N ASN A 113 -6.22 11.50 -3.47
CA ASN A 113 -6.23 10.12 -3.02
C ASN A 113 -5.52 9.19 -4.03
N GLN A 114 -5.77 9.35 -5.33
CA GLN A 114 -5.10 8.57 -6.38
C GLN A 114 -3.57 8.77 -6.38
N ASN A 115 -3.10 10.01 -6.22
CA ASN A 115 -1.67 10.31 -6.14
C ASN A 115 -1.03 9.67 -4.89
N ARG A 116 -1.72 9.73 -3.74
CA ARG A 116 -1.26 9.08 -2.51
C ARG A 116 -1.22 7.55 -2.66
N MET A 117 -2.27 6.94 -3.23
CA MET A 117 -2.29 5.51 -3.53
C MET A 117 -1.09 5.09 -4.38
N LYS A 118 -0.81 5.81 -5.48
CA LYS A 118 0.34 5.54 -6.35
C LYS A 118 1.67 5.59 -5.60
N ASN A 119 1.86 6.59 -4.74
CA ASN A 119 3.09 6.74 -3.97
C ASN A 119 3.25 5.63 -2.93
N PHE A 120 2.20 5.31 -2.17
CA PHE A 120 2.26 4.25 -1.16
C PHE A 120 2.49 2.87 -1.80
N PHE A 121 1.87 2.57 -2.94
CA PHE A 121 2.12 1.34 -3.69
C PHE A 121 3.58 1.23 -4.14
N LYS A 122 4.15 2.33 -4.67
CA LYS A 122 5.57 2.37 -5.08
C LYS A 122 6.51 2.11 -3.90
N TYR A 123 6.31 2.79 -2.77
CA TYR A 123 7.15 2.61 -1.58
C TYR A 123 6.97 1.22 -0.95
N GLN A 124 5.75 0.69 -0.90
CA GLN A 124 5.49 -0.67 -0.44
C GLN A 124 6.31 -1.69 -1.23
N SER A 125 6.20 -1.65 -2.55
CA SER A 125 6.91 -2.58 -3.43
C SER A 125 8.43 -2.43 -3.31
N LEU A 126 8.95 -1.20 -3.31
CA LEU A 126 10.37 -0.92 -3.17
C LEU A 126 10.93 -1.50 -1.88
N LEU A 127 10.30 -1.19 -0.74
CA LEU A 127 10.76 -1.64 0.57
C LEU A 127 10.65 -3.16 0.74
N PHE A 128 9.65 -3.79 0.14
CA PHE A 128 9.53 -5.24 0.11
C PHE A 128 10.73 -5.89 -0.59
N TYR A 129 11.10 -5.43 -1.78
CA TYR A 129 12.26 -5.97 -2.51
C TYR A 129 13.60 -5.65 -1.82
N VAL A 130 13.76 -4.45 -1.25
CA VAL A 130 14.95 -4.11 -0.46
C VAL A 130 15.09 -5.06 0.73
N GLY A 131 13.99 -5.37 1.42
CA GLY A 131 13.99 -6.34 2.51
C GLY A 131 14.44 -7.73 2.07
N ILE A 132 13.99 -8.20 0.90
CA ILE A 132 14.43 -9.49 0.33
C ILE A 132 15.94 -9.48 0.07
N ILE A 133 16.47 -8.42 -0.55
CA ILE A 133 17.91 -8.31 -0.85
C ILE A 133 18.73 -8.34 0.44
N LEU A 134 18.33 -7.58 1.46
CA LEU A 134 18.99 -7.55 2.76
C LEU A 134 18.97 -8.92 3.45
N PHE A 135 17.85 -9.64 3.37
CA PHE A 135 17.72 -10.99 3.90
C PHE A 135 18.67 -11.97 3.19
N ILE A 136 18.78 -11.91 1.86
CA ILE A 136 19.71 -12.74 1.09
C ILE A 136 21.16 -12.43 1.48
N ILE A 137 21.52 -11.14 1.62
CA ILE A 137 22.87 -10.72 2.05
C ILE A 137 23.19 -11.31 3.43
N TRP A 138 22.25 -11.19 4.38
CA TRP A 138 22.43 -11.78 5.71
C TRP A 138 22.67 -13.27 5.64
N HIS A 139 21.89 -14.01 4.88
CA HIS A 139 21.99 -15.46 4.75
C HIS A 139 23.35 -15.88 4.16
N LEU A 140 23.84 -15.17 3.13
CA LEU A 140 25.17 -15.42 2.55
C LEU A 140 26.29 -15.15 3.56
N LEU A 141 26.19 -14.05 4.31
CA LEU A 141 27.16 -13.72 5.36
C LEU A 141 27.18 -14.78 6.47
N GLU A 142 26.02 -15.24 6.91
CA GLU A 142 25.91 -16.28 7.93
C GLU A 142 26.56 -17.59 7.47
N MET A 143 26.30 -18.03 6.24
CA MET A 143 26.94 -19.21 5.66
C MET A 143 28.47 -19.08 5.58
N TYR A 144 28.98 -17.89 5.22
CA TYR A 144 30.43 -17.64 5.15
C TYR A 144 31.08 -17.72 6.53
N TYR A 145 30.46 -17.15 7.56
CA TYR A 145 31.01 -17.15 8.92
C TYR A 145 30.85 -18.46 9.68
N LEU A 146 29.91 -19.33 9.29
CA LEU A 146 29.76 -20.67 9.86
C LEU A 146 30.79 -21.68 9.32
N ASN A 147 31.36 -21.40 8.13
CA ASN A 147 32.34 -22.27 7.47
C ASN A 147 33.81 -21.88 7.75
N ASN A 148 34.05 -20.77 8.49
CA ASN A 148 35.36 -20.32 8.92
C ASN A 148 35.46 -20.26 10.43
#